data_569d621471acad9d0c03902d7221e4fa
#
_entry.id   569d621471acad9d0c03902d7221e4fa
#
_cell.length_a   1.000
_cell.length_b   1.000
_cell.length_c   1.000
_cell.angle_alpha   90.00
_cell.angle_beta   90.00
_cell.angle_gamma   90.00
#
_symmetry.space_group_name_H-M   'P 1'
#
loop_
_entity.id
_entity.type
_entity.pdbx_description
1 polymer ?
#
loop_
_entity_poly.entity_id
_entity_poly.type
_entity_poly.pdbx_seq_one_letter_code
_entity_poly.pdbx_strand_id
1 'polypeptide(L)'
;MGTVLDAARRAWPDVPVFLMGHSWGSFLARDLAARRGGELAGLILLGTGSGTGALTRPAAAVCAGESRLRGPRHPSRLLNALAFGPYQRHFAPNRTEADWISRDVHEVDRYVADPWCGFVCTASFFRDLVAGGRAVNTAAHAAAVPAQLPMLLASGDRDPVGAMGRGVRRSATLYRRAGVREVCVILYPGGRHELLNETNRDQVTGDILTWIDGHLPEL
;
A
#
# COMPACT_ATOMS: atom_id res chain seq x y z
N MET A 1 -1.17 9.59 11.34
CA MET A 1 0.04 9.91 10.53
C MET A 1 0.46 11.37 10.66
N GLY A 2 -0.42 12.37 10.50
CA GLY A 2 -0.04 13.79 10.67
C GLY A 2 0.68 14.10 11.97
N THR A 3 0.17 13.61 13.10
CA THR A 3 0.82 13.77 14.42
C THR A 3 2.25 13.21 14.48
N VAL A 4 2.50 12.08 13.78
CA VAL A 4 3.84 11.48 13.72
C VAL A 4 4.77 12.34 12.86
N LEU A 5 4.28 12.85 11.73
CA LEU A 5 5.03 13.80 10.90
C LEU A 5 5.39 15.07 11.70
N ASP A 6 4.43 15.62 12.46
CA ASP A 6 4.68 16.80 13.31
C ASP A 6 5.73 16.52 14.39
N ALA A 7 5.72 15.33 14.96
CA ALA A 7 6.72 14.93 15.95
C ALA A 7 8.11 14.76 15.33
N ALA A 8 8.21 14.13 14.16
CA ALA A 8 9.47 13.97 13.44
C ALA A 8 10.08 15.34 13.07
N ARG A 9 9.27 16.25 12.49
CA ARG A 9 9.73 17.60 12.12
C ARG A 9 10.13 18.46 13.31
N ARG A 10 9.49 18.27 14.47
CA ARG A 10 9.92 18.95 15.70
C ARG A 10 11.24 18.41 16.24
N ALA A 11 11.45 17.10 16.13
CA ALA A 11 12.68 16.47 16.61
C ALA A 11 13.89 16.76 15.70
N TRP A 12 13.63 16.84 14.39
CA TRP A 12 14.65 17.03 13.35
C TRP A 12 14.16 18.05 12.30
N PRO A 13 14.18 19.38 12.61
CA PRO A 13 13.58 20.40 11.78
C PRO A 13 14.26 20.56 10.40
N ASP A 14 15.56 20.32 10.34
CA ASP A 14 16.39 20.53 9.14
C ASP A 14 16.65 19.23 8.36
N VAL A 15 16.09 18.08 8.80
CA VAL A 15 16.29 16.80 8.14
C VAL A 15 15.16 16.55 7.13
N PRO A 16 15.46 16.20 5.87
CA PRO A 16 14.46 15.85 4.88
C PRO A 16 13.67 14.60 5.30
N VAL A 17 12.34 14.68 5.16
CA VAL A 17 11.45 13.59 5.59
C VAL A 17 10.91 12.86 4.37
N PHE A 18 11.22 11.57 4.27
CA PHE A 18 10.62 10.64 3.31
C PHE A 18 9.49 9.87 3.98
N LEU A 19 8.35 9.78 3.30
CA LEU A 19 7.21 9.01 3.78
C LEU A 19 7.11 7.68 3.03
N MET A 20 7.21 6.58 3.75
CA MET A 20 7.01 5.25 3.17
C MET A 20 5.71 4.63 3.68
N GLY A 21 4.91 4.06 2.78
CA GLY A 21 3.70 3.31 3.12
C GLY A 21 3.62 1.99 2.38
N HIS A 22 3.31 0.91 3.12
CA HIS A 22 3.11 -0.42 2.56
C HIS A 22 1.64 -0.83 2.60
N SER A 23 1.15 -1.47 1.54
CA SER A 23 -0.21 -2.04 1.46
C SER A 23 -1.29 -1.00 1.79
N TRP A 24 -2.15 -1.23 2.79
CA TRP A 24 -3.09 -0.24 3.32
C TRP A 24 -2.40 1.06 3.74
N GLY A 25 -1.20 0.97 4.34
CA GLY A 25 -0.37 2.12 4.68
C GLY A 25 0.00 2.97 3.46
N SER A 26 0.09 2.39 2.26
CA SER A 26 0.32 3.14 1.03
C SER A 26 -0.84 4.07 0.67
N PHE A 27 -2.09 3.68 0.95
CA PHE A 27 -3.25 4.54 0.76
C PHE A 27 -3.27 5.70 1.76
N LEU A 28 -2.90 5.42 3.02
CA LEU A 28 -2.77 6.45 4.05
C LEU A 28 -1.63 7.43 3.73
N ALA A 29 -0.51 6.94 3.19
CA ALA A 29 0.62 7.76 2.77
C ALA A 29 0.24 8.67 1.59
N ARG A 30 -0.51 8.15 0.61
CA ARG A 30 -1.05 8.93 -0.52
C ARG A 30 -1.99 10.03 -0.03
N ASP A 31 -2.87 9.73 0.93
CA ASP A 31 -3.78 10.72 1.50
C ASP A 31 -3.02 11.81 2.29
N LEU A 32 -1.99 11.45 3.04
CA LEU A 32 -1.14 12.43 3.72
C LEU A 32 -0.38 13.30 2.72
N ALA A 33 0.18 12.71 1.66
CA ALA A 33 0.89 13.42 0.61
C ALA A 33 0.00 14.43 -0.14
N ALA A 34 -1.27 14.11 -0.37
CA ALA A 34 -2.23 15.05 -0.97
C ALA A 34 -2.52 16.25 -0.06
N ARG A 35 -2.47 16.07 1.27
CA ARG A 35 -2.76 17.14 2.25
C ARG A 35 -1.53 17.89 2.71
N ARG A 36 -0.37 17.23 2.77
CA ARG A 36 0.86 17.74 3.40
C ARG A 36 2.13 17.39 2.60
N GLY A 37 2.00 17.08 1.32
CA GLY A 37 3.14 16.64 0.50
C GLY A 37 4.24 17.69 0.34
N GLY A 38 3.93 18.98 0.50
CA GLY A 38 4.95 20.04 0.52
C GLY A 38 5.92 19.96 1.70
N GLU A 39 5.64 19.14 2.71
CA GLU A 39 6.50 18.92 3.86
C GLU A 39 7.38 17.67 3.72
N LEU A 40 7.26 16.96 2.60
CA LEU A 40 7.97 15.70 2.34
C LEU A 40 9.05 15.91 1.28
N ALA A 41 10.19 15.26 1.46
CA ALA A 41 11.26 15.16 0.46
C ALA A 41 10.94 14.09 -0.60
N GLY A 42 10.17 13.06 -0.25
CA GLY A 42 9.75 12.03 -1.19
C GLY A 42 8.67 11.11 -0.62
N LEU A 43 7.97 10.41 -1.52
CA LEU A 43 6.90 9.45 -1.19
C LEU A 43 7.22 8.07 -1.77
N ILE A 44 7.27 7.06 -0.90
CA ILE A 44 7.57 5.66 -1.26
C ILE A 44 6.33 4.81 -0.99
N LEU A 45 5.83 4.12 -2.02
CA LEU A 45 4.64 3.30 -1.96
C LEU A 45 4.98 1.84 -2.28
N LEU A 46 4.98 0.97 -1.27
CA LEU A 46 5.25 -0.46 -1.42
C LEU A 46 3.94 -1.24 -1.49
N GLY A 47 3.83 -2.19 -2.41
CA GLY A 47 2.65 -3.06 -2.54
C GLY A 47 1.34 -2.29 -2.69
N THR A 48 1.37 -1.12 -3.34
CA THR A 48 0.19 -0.29 -3.56
C THR A 48 -0.67 -0.82 -4.72
N GLY A 49 -1.94 -0.42 -4.74
CA GLY A 49 -2.87 -0.80 -5.79
C GLY A 49 -3.73 0.36 -6.30
N SER A 50 -4.43 0.11 -7.42
CA SER A 50 -5.35 1.09 -8.03
C SER A 50 -6.80 0.97 -7.51
N GLY A 51 -7.00 0.32 -6.35
CA GLY A 51 -8.34 0.04 -5.81
C GLY A 51 -9.10 -1.04 -6.59
N THR A 52 -10.33 -1.31 -6.18
CA THR A 52 -11.18 -2.38 -6.74
C THR A 52 -11.88 -2.00 -8.05
N GLY A 53 -11.67 -0.80 -8.57
CA GLY A 53 -12.27 -0.36 -9.83
C GLY A 53 -13.80 -0.43 -9.81
N ALA A 54 -14.41 -1.11 -10.80
CA ALA A 54 -15.86 -1.25 -10.91
C ALA A 54 -16.51 -2.01 -9.72
N LEU A 55 -15.74 -2.85 -9.03
CA LEU A 55 -16.21 -3.60 -7.86
C LEU A 55 -16.30 -2.76 -6.57
N THR A 56 -15.84 -1.51 -6.58
CA THR A 56 -15.83 -0.65 -5.39
C THR A 56 -17.23 -0.42 -4.82
N ARG A 57 -18.23 -0.17 -5.68
CA ARG A 57 -19.62 0.07 -5.22
C ARG A 57 -20.26 -1.18 -4.60
N PRO A 58 -20.25 -2.36 -5.26
CA PRO A 58 -20.77 -3.57 -4.65
C PRO A 58 -20.00 -3.95 -3.37
N ALA A 59 -18.67 -3.83 -3.34
CA ALA A 59 -17.89 -4.07 -2.13
C ALA A 59 -18.31 -3.15 -0.99
N ALA A 60 -18.50 -1.85 -1.25
CA ALA A 60 -18.99 -0.90 -0.24
C ALA A 60 -20.38 -1.26 0.29
N ALA A 61 -21.30 -1.72 -0.58
CA ALA A 61 -22.63 -2.15 -0.18
C ALA A 61 -22.59 -3.39 0.74
N VAL A 62 -21.75 -4.38 0.41
CA VAL A 62 -21.56 -5.57 1.24
C VAL A 62 -20.98 -5.19 2.60
N CYS A 63 -19.94 -4.34 2.65
CA CYS A 63 -19.37 -3.84 3.90
C CYS A 63 -20.39 -3.08 4.76
N ALA A 64 -21.23 -2.26 4.13
CA ALA A 64 -22.29 -1.53 4.84
C ALA A 64 -23.37 -2.46 5.39
N GLY A 65 -23.78 -3.46 4.62
CA GLY A 65 -24.74 -4.49 5.05
C GLY A 65 -24.22 -5.28 6.24
N GLU A 66 -22.99 -5.80 6.15
CA GLU A 66 -22.36 -6.56 7.23
C GLU A 66 -22.21 -5.72 8.52
N SER A 67 -21.78 -4.46 8.36
CA SER A 67 -21.64 -3.52 9.48
C SER A 67 -22.98 -3.19 10.16
N ARG A 68 -24.07 -3.09 9.37
CA ARG A 68 -25.42 -2.84 9.92
C ARG A 68 -26.00 -4.06 10.63
N LEU A 69 -25.81 -5.26 10.06
CA LEU A 69 -26.41 -6.50 10.58
C LEU A 69 -25.68 -7.04 11.80
N ARG A 70 -24.35 -6.93 11.83
CA ARG A 70 -23.50 -7.55 12.86
C ARG A 70 -22.76 -6.53 13.75
N GLY A 71 -22.82 -5.27 13.39
CA GLY A 71 -22.12 -4.18 14.05
C GLY A 71 -20.74 -3.88 13.47
N PRO A 72 -20.27 -2.61 13.56
CA PRO A 72 -19.03 -2.14 12.93
C PRO A 72 -17.78 -2.80 13.51
N ARG A 73 -17.80 -3.22 14.77
CA ARG A 73 -16.65 -3.88 15.44
C ARG A 73 -16.66 -5.40 15.32
N HIS A 74 -17.65 -5.98 14.65
CA HIS A 74 -17.70 -7.42 14.42
C HIS A 74 -16.58 -7.89 13.51
N PRO A 75 -15.74 -8.88 13.92
CA PRO A 75 -14.76 -9.50 13.04
C PRO A 75 -15.48 -10.25 11.91
N SER A 76 -15.35 -9.78 10.67
CA SER A 76 -16.15 -10.32 9.56
C SER A 76 -15.35 -11.34 8.74
N ARG A 77 -15.59 -12.63 9.00
CA ARG A 77 -15.02 -13.72 8.21
C ARG A 77 -15.47 -13.64 6.74
N LEU A 78 -16.69 -13.19 6.47
CA LEU A 78 -17.20 -13.00 5.11
C LEU A 78 -16.37 -11.98 4.34
N LEU A 79 -16.17 -10.78 4.92
CA LEU A 79 -15.40 -9.73 4.27
C LEU A 79 -13.93 -10.10 4.14
N ASN A 80 -13.38 -10.80 5.14
CA ASN A 80 -12.02 -11.33 5.09
C ASN A 80 -11.84 -12.30 3.92
N ALA A 81 -12.75 -13.25 3.77
CA ALA A 81 -12.71 -14.22 2.66
C ALA A 81 -12.89 -13.55 1.30
N LEU A 82 -13.77 -12.54 1.20
CA LEU A 82 -13.97 -11.79 -0.05
C LEU A 82 -12.75 -10.91 -0.42
N ALA A 83 -12.07 -10.33 0.57
CA ALA A 83 -10.93 -9.45 0.35
C ALA A 83 -9.64 -10.23 0.03
N PHE A 84 -9.34 -11.27 0.81
CA PHE A 84 -8.06 -11.97 0.76
C PHE A 84 -8.13 -13.36 0.09
N GLY A 85 -9.29 -14.01 0.09
CA GLY A 85 -9.45 -15.33 -0.52
C GLY A 85 -9.03 -15.41 -2.00
N PRO A 86 -9.34 -14.42 -2.85
CA PRO A 86 -8.88 -14.41 -4.24
C PRO A 86 -7.36 -14.39 -4.40
N TYR A 87 -6.62 -13.81 -3.43
CA TYR A 87 -5.15 -13.72 -3.51
C TYR A 87 -4.48 -15.07 -3.45
N GLN A 88 -5.02 -15.98 -2.64
CA GLN A 88 -4.56 -17.35 -2.47
C GLN A 88 -4.56 -18.13 -3.78
N ARG A 89 -5.58 -17.94 -4.63
CA ARG A 89 -5.78 -18.72 -5.85
C ARG A 89 -4.64 -18.56 -6.87
N HIS A 90 -3.89 -17.45 -6.77
CA HIS A 90 -2.76 -17.20 -7.66
C HIS A 90 -1.53 -18.06 -7.33
N PHE A 91 -1.50 -18.69 -6.15
CA PHE A 91 -0.34 -19.44 -5.65
C PHE A 91 -0.66 -20.91 -5.36
N ALA A 92 -1.78 -21.42 -5.87
CA ALA A 92 -2.17 -22.83 -5.70
C ALA A 92 -1.15 -23.78 -6.40
N PRO A 93 -0.83 -24.93 -5.78
CA PRO A 93 -1.25 -25.39 -4.46
C PRO A 93 -0.57 -24.59 -3.34
N ASN A 94 -1.39 -24.05 -2.41
CA ASN A 94 -0.90 -23.21 -1.33
C ASN A 94 -0.39 -24.08 -0.19
N ARG A 95 0.71 -23.67 0.44
CA ARG A 95 1.22 -24.26 1.67
C ARG A 95 0.48 -23.70 2.88
N THR A 96 0.18 -22.39 2.85
CA THR A 96 -0.52 -21.65 3.91
C THR A 96 -1.55 -20.69 3.31
N GLU A 97 -2.36 -20.04 4.16
CA GLU A 97 -3.27 -18.96 3.74
C GLU A 97 -2.53 -17.60 3.52
N ALA A 98 -1.24 -17.54 3.77
CA ALA A 98 -0.44 -16.33 3.67
C ALA A 98 0.65 -16.41 2.57
N ASP A 99 0.66 -17.44 1.73
CA ASP A 99 1.71 -17.60 0.71
C ASP A 99 1.77 -16.42 -0.29
N TRP A 100 0.70 -15.64 -0.40
CA TRP A 100 0.67 -14.48 -1.28
C TRP A 100 1.51 -13.29 -0.76
N ILE A 101 1.97 -13.30 0.51
CA ILE A 101 2.73 -12.18 1.09
C ILE A 101 4.21 -12.21 0.67
N SER A 102 4.85 -13.39 0.62
CA SER A 102 6.27 -13.53 0.28
C SER A 102 6.58 -14.92 -0.31
N ARG A 103 7.67 -15.00 -1.08
CA ARG A 103 8.29 -16.27 -1.51
C ARG A 103 9.15 -16.90 -0.42
N ASP A 104 9.61 -16.09 0.55
CA ASP A 104 10.40 -16.59 1.67
C ASP A 104 9.47 -17.35 2.62
N VAL A 105 9.63 -18.68 2.66
CA VAL A 105 8.79 -19.56 3.47
C VAL A 105 8.96 -19.30 4.97
N HIS A 106 10.13 -18.87 5.40
CA HIS A 106 10.39 -18.53 6.80
C HIS A 106 9.64 -17.26 7.23
N GLU A 107 9.56 -16.26 6.33
CA GLU A 107 8.77 -15.05 6.59
C GLU A 107 7.27 -15.37 6.63
N VAL A 108 6.79 -16.22 5.72
CA VAL A 108 5.40 -16.68 5.74
C VAL A 108 5.10 -17.45 7.03
N ASP A 109 5.99 -18.33 7.47
CA ASP A 109 5.81 -19.09 8.72
C ASP A 109 5.80 -18.18 9.95
N ARG A 110 6.69 -17.17 9.99
CA ARG A 110 6.67 -16.17 11.05
C ARG A 110 5.35 -15.39 11.08
N TYR A 111 4.86 -14.96 9.91
CA TYR A 111 3.57 -14.27 9.81
C TYR A 111 2.41 -15.12 10.31
N VAL A 112 2.37 -16.41 9.94
CA VAL A 112 1.31 -17.35 10.36
C VAL A 112 1.37 -17.65 11.86
N ALA A 113 2.58 -17.68 12.44
CA ALA A 113 2.79 -17.96 13.87
C ALA A 113 2.54 -16.73 14.77
N ASP A 114 2.57 -15.51 14.21
CA ASP A 114 2.40 -14.27 14.97
C ASP A 114 0.92 -14.00 15.25
N PRO A 115 0.50 -13.93 16.54
CA PRO A 115 -0.90 -13.66 16.91
C PRO A 115 -1.38 -12.26 16.50
N TRP A 116 -0.48 -11.34 16.17
CA TRP A 116 -0.78 -10.01 15.68
C TRP A 116 -0.90 -9.95 14.16
N CYS A 117 -0.66 -11.05 13.46
CA CYS A 117 -0.79 -11.17 12.01
C CYS A 117 -1.97 -12.09 11.63
N GLY A 118 -2.52 -11.94 10.43
CA GLY A 118 -3.53 -12.83 9.87
C GLY A 118 -4.89 -12.85 10.59
N PHE A 119 -5.12 -12.02 11.60
CA PHE A 119 -6.39 -11.97 12.31
C PHE A 119 -7.52 -11.43 11.42
N VAL A 120 -8.76 -11.87 11.70
CA VAL A 120 -9.94 -11.41 10.97
C VAL A 120 -10.26 -9.97 11.34
N CYS A 121 -10.19 -9.08 10.37
CA CYS A 121 -10.47 -7.66 10.58
C CYS A 121 -11.97 -7.38 10.79
N THR A 122 -12.28 -6.23 11.37
CA THR A 122 -13.65 -5.80 11.64
C THR A 122 -14.37 -5.33 10.37
N ALA A 123 -15.70 -5.34 10.39
CA ALA A 123 -16.52 -4.83 9.29
C ALA A 123 -16.21 -3.34 8.98
N SER A 124 -15.91 -2.53 10.00
CA SER A 124 -15.51 -1.13 9.80
C SER A 124 -14.15 -1.02 9.12
N PHE A 125 -13.19 -1.88 9.43
CA PHE A 125 -11.90 -1.90 8.72
C PHE A 125 -12.08 -2.10 7.22
N PHE A 126 -12.86 -3.11 6.81
CA PHE A 126 -13.09 -3.37 5.37
C PHE A 126 -13.83 -2.22 4.69
N ARG A 127 -14.81 -1.60 5.38
CA ARG A 127 -15.49 -0.41 4.88
C ARG A 127 -14.48 0.73 4.64
N ASP A 128 -13.61 0.99 5.58
CA ASP A 128 -12.63 2.07 5.52
C ASP A 128 -11.52 1.76 4.49
N LEU A 129 -11.14 0.49 4.33
CA LEU A 129 -10.22 0.02 3.29
C LEU A 129 -10.80 0.31 1.87
N VAL A 130 -12.06 -0.04 1.65
CA VAL A 130 -12.74 0.21 0.37
C VAL A 130 -12.91 1.71 0.11
N ALA A 131 -13.33 2.47 1.12
CA ALA A 131 -13.52 3.92 1.03
C ALA A 131 -12.20 4.65 0.79
N GLY A 132 -11.14 4.33 1.52
CA GLY A 132 -9.82 4.90 1.37
C GLY A 132 -9.22 4.56 0.02
N GLY A 133 -9.27 3.29 -0.40
CA GLY A 133 -8.80 2.87 -1.72
C GLY A 133 -9.52 3.60 -2.86
N ARG A 134 -10.83 3.87 -2.70
CA ARG A 134 -11.59 4.68 -3.67
C ARG A 134 -11.12 6.14 -3.68
N ALA A 135 -10.99 6.75 -2.50
CA ALA A 135 -10.66 8.17 -2.35
C ALA A 135 -9.32 8.50 -3.01
N VAL A 136 -8.27 7.73 -2.71
CA VAL A 136 -6.91 8.01 -3.19
C VAL A 136 -6.69 7.67 -4.68
N ASN A 137 -7.61 6.95 -5.31
CA ASN A 137 -7.52 6.59 -6.74
C ASN A 137 -8.37 7.48 -7.66
N THR A 138 -8.62 8.73 -7.26
CA THR A 138 -9.31 9.74 -8.09
C THR A 138 -8.32 10.74 -8.67
N ALA A 139 -8.66 11.30 -9.84
CA ALA A 139 -7.87 12.35 -10.48
C ALA A 139 -7.76 13.60 -9.58
N ALA A 140 -8.85 13.98 -8.91
CA ALA A 140 -8.87 15.11 -7.99
C ALA A 140 -7.92 14.91 -6.81
N HIS A 141 -7.88 13.68 -6.23
CA HIS A 141 -6.96 13.39 -5.14
C HIS A 141 -5.50 13.39 -5.61
N ALA A 142 -5.22 12.81 -6.77
CA ALA A 142 -3.87 12.81 -7.33
C ALA A 142 -3.38 14.23 -7.66
N ALA A 143 -4.27 15.10 -8.15
CA ALA A 143 -3.96 16.50 -8.45
C ALA A 143 -3.67 17.36 -7.19
N ALA A 144 -4.07 16.89 -6.00
CA ALA A 144 -3.73 17.55 -4.74
C ALA A 144 -2.30 17.22 -4.25
N VAL A 145 -1.64 16.23 -4.82
CA VAL A 145 -0.23 15.93 -4.51
C VAL A 145 0.65 16.96 -5.22
N PRO A 146 1.62 17.59 -4.51
CA PRO A 146 2.52 18.56 -5.12
C PRO A 146 3.27 17.98 -6.33
N ALA A 147 3.28 18.72 -7.43
CA ALA A 147 3.89 18.27 -8.69
C ALA A 147 5.41 18.00 -8.56
N GLN A 148 6.08 18.65 -7.64
CA GLN A 148 7.51 18.48 -7.37
C GLN A 148 7.84 17.35 -6.40
N LEU A 149 6.85 16.75 -5.73
CA LEU A 149 7.10 15.63 -4.80
C LEU A 149 7.49 14.38 -5.59
N PRO A 150 8.75 13.90 -5.49
CA PRO A 150 9.16 12.68 -6.16
C PRO A 150 8.49 11.47 -5.53
N MET A 151 8.15 10.49 -6.37
CA MET A 151 7.43 9.30 -5.94
C MET A 151 8.12 8.04 -6.45
N LEU A 152 8.33 7.07 -5.55
CA LEU A 152 8.70 5.70 -5.86
C LEU A 152 7.53 4.77 -5.58
N LEU A 153 7.09 4.01 -6.59
CA LEU A 153 6.12 2.94 -6.46
C LEU A 153 6.84 1.61 -6.69
N ALA A 154 6.94 0.78 -5.67
CA ALA A 154 7.60 -0.53 -5.79
C ALA A 154 6.64 -1.67 -5.39
N SER A 155 6.69 -2.78 -6.13
CA SER A 155 5.84 -3.95 -5.88
C SER A 155 6.46 -5.19 -6.51
N GLY A 156 6.06 -6.37 -6.01
CA GLY A 156 6.29 -7.58 -6.76
C GLY A 156 5.40 -7.64 -8.01
N ASP A 157 5.90 -8.22 -9.09
CA ASP A 157 5.10 -8.44 -10.29
C ASP A 157 4.08 -9.59 -10.13
N ARG A 158 4.19 -10.32 -9.00
CA ARG A 158 3.24 -11.37 -8.57
C ARG A 158 2.40 -10.94 -7.38
N ASP A 159 2.46 -9.68 -6.96
CA ASP A 159 1.61 -9.14 -5.90
C ASP A 159 0.14 -9.03 -6.35
N PRO A 160 -0.79 -9.79 -5.73
CA PRO A 160 -2.21 -9.76 -6.10
C PRO A 160 -2.89 -8.44 -5.69
N VAL A 161 -2.41 -7.75 -4.66
CA VAL A 161 -2.93 -6.44 -4.23
C VAL A 161 -2.68 -5.39 -5.30
N GLY A 162 -1.51 -5.42 -5.91
CA GLY A 162 -1.13 -4.60 -7.06
C GLY A 162 -1.67 -5.12 -8.40
N ALA A 163 -2.57 -6.12 -8.40
CA ALA A 163 -3.10 -6.78 -9.59
C ALA A 163 -1.98 -7.27 -10.53
N MET A 164 -0.97 -7.93 -9.97
CA MET A 164 0.21 -8.41 -10.67
C MET A 164 0.95 -7.26 -11.40
N GLY A 165 1.21 -6.17 -10.68
CA GLY A 165 1.89 -4.96 -11.18
C GLY A 165 1.01 -4.02 -12.02
N ARG A 166 -0.13 -4.46 -12.55
CA ARG A 166 -1.02 -3.62 -13.36
C ARG A 166 -1.61 -2.45 -12.57
N GLY A 167 -2.01 -2.70 -11.33
CA GLY A 167 -2.56 -1.69 -10.43
C GLY A 167 -1.52 -0.63 -10.06
N VAL A 168 -0.27 -1.05 -9.84
CA VAL A 168 0.86 -0.14 -9.57
C VAL A 168 1.10 0.78 -10.76
N ARG A 169 1.17 0.23 -11.98
CA ARG A 169 1.33 1.03 -13.22
C ARG A 169 0.17 2.00 -13.44
N ARG A 170 -1.08 1.60 -13.12
CA ARG A 170 -2.25 2.50 -13.18
C ARG A 170 -2.13 3.65 -12.18
N SER A 171 -1.70 3.36 -10.95
CA SER A 171 -1.46 4.39 -9.92
C SER A 171 -0.39 5.37 -10.38
N ALA A 172 0.74 4.89 -10.92
CA ALA A 172 1.79 5.75 -11.47
C ALA A 172 1.27 6.62 -12.62
N THR A 173 0.49 6.04 -13.54
CA THR A 173 -0.14 6.79 -14.65
C THR A 173 -1.08 7.88 -14.14
N LEU A 174 -1.84 7.59 -13.06
CA LEU A 174 -2.73 8.57 -12.44
C LEU A 174 -1.95 9.80 -11.94
N TYR A 175 -0.85 9.60 -11.23
CA TYR A 175 -0.01 10.70 -10.73
C TYR A 175 0.70 11.47 -11.84
N ARG A 176 1.25 10.77 -12.85
CA ARG A 176 1.85 11.43 -14.01
C ARG A 176 0.83 12.32 -14.76
N ARG A 177 -0.40 11.84 -14.96
CA ARG A 177 -1.49 12.61 -15.56
C ARG A 177 -1.95 13.78 -14.69
N ALA A 178 -1.78 13.67 -13.37
CA ALA A 178 -2.07 14.74 -12.43
C ALA A 178 -0.95 15.81 -12.37
N GLY A 179 0.16 15.62 -13.08
CA GLY A 179 1.24 16.59 -13.18
C GLY A 179 2.42 16.33 -12.24
N VAL A 180 2.45 15.22 -11.50
CA VAL A 180 3.65 14.84 -10.72
C VAL A 180 4.80 14.57 -11.68
N ARG A 181 5.90 15.34 -11.51
CA ARG A 181 7.01 15.38 -12.47
C ARG A 181 7.84 14.11 -12.48
N GLU A 182 8.04 13.54 -11.29
CA GLU A 182 8.86 12.36 -11.11
C GLU A 182 8.09 11.24 -10.42
N VAL A 183 7.82 10.17 -11.19
CA VAL A 183 7.13 8.97 -10.70
C VAL A 183 7.92 7.76 -11.19
N CYS A 184 8.74 7.21 -10.30
CA CYS A 184 9.50 5.98 -10.55
C CYS A 184 8.63 4.76 -10.26
N VAL A 185 8.80 3.67 -11.05
CA VAL A 185 8.12 2.40 -10.81
C VAL A 185 9.13 1.28 -10.90
N ILE A 186 9.25 0.49 -9.83
CA ILE A 186 10.06 -0.72 -9.80
C ILE A 186 9.13 -1.92 -9.57
N LEU A 187 9.19 -2.90 -10.48
CA LEU A 187 8.49 -4.18 -10.32
C LEU A 187 9.54 -5.29 -10.23
N TYR A 188 9.56 -5.98 -9.09
CA TYR A 188 10.51 -7.06 -8.85
C TYR A 188 9.98 -8.39 -9.40
N PRO A 189 10.73 -9.05 -10.31
CA PRO A 189 10.31 -10.31 -10.92
C PRO A 189 10.08 -11.41 -9.89
N GLY A 190 8.91 -12.05 -9.98
CA GLY A 190 8.48 -13.09 -9.05
C GLY A 190 8.12 -12.60 -7.65
N GLY A 191 8.46 -11.37 -7.28
CA GLY A 191 8.17 -10.80 -5.96
C GLY A 191 6.67 -10.76 -5.67
N ARG A 192 6.30 -10.98 -4.40
CA ARG A 192 4.94 -10.95 -3.88
C ARG A 192 4.68 -9.63 -3.15
N HIS A 193 3.82 -9.65 -2.15
CA HIS A 193 3.29 -8.43 -1.53
C HIS A 193 4.28 -7.71 -0.59
N GLU A 194 4.97 -8.46 0.26
CA GLU A 194 5.85 -7.89 1.30
C GLU A 194 7.30 -7.82 0.84
N LEU A 195 7.63 -6.83 0.02
CA LEU A 195 8.94 -6.69 -0.60
C LEU A 195 10.12 -6.69 0.37
N LEU A 196 9.96 -6.09 1.56
CA LEU A 196 11.01 -6.06 2.60
C LEU A 196 11.16 -7.38 3.36
N ASN A 197 10.25 -8.33 3.10
CA ASN A 197 10.27 -9.69 3.61
C ASN A 197 10.43 -10.72 2.46
N GLU A 198 10.82 -10.28 1.27
CA GLU A 198 11.04 -11.14 0.11
C GLU A 198 12.42 -11.77 0.11
N THR A 199 12.61 -12.81 -0.71
CA THR A 199 13.91 -13.48 -0.87
C THR A 199 15.00 -12.55 -1.41
N ASN A 200 14.62 -11.48 -2.09
CA ASN A 200 15.52 -10.43 -2.60
C ASN A 200 15.40 -9.10 -1.84
N ARG A 201 15.06 -9.14 -0.55
CA ARG A 201 14.88 -7.94 0.30
C ARG A 201 16.09 -7.01 0.34
N ASP A 202 17.29 -7.56 0.24
CA ASP A 202 18.52 -6.75 0.24
C ASP A 202 18.62 -5.89 -1.03
N GLN A 203 18.26 -6.44 -2.20
CA GLN A 203 18.11 -5.67 -3.43
C GLN A 203 17.04 -4.59 -3.29
N VAL A 204 15.86 -4.95 -2.78
CA VAL A 204 14.76 -3.99 -2.56
C VAL A 204 15.19 -2.84 -1.66
N THR A 205 15.86 -3.16 -0.57
CA THR A 205 16.36 -2.16 0.40
C THR A 205 17.42 -1.27 -0.25
N GLY A 206 18.38 -1.86 -1.00
CA GLY A 206 19.41 -1.11 -1.72
C GLY A 206 18.81 -0.15 -2.76
N ASP A 207 17.83 -0.60 -3.54
CA ASP A 207 17.15 0.23 -4.54
C ASP A 207 16.38 1.40 -3.89
N ILE A 208 15.72 1.16 -2.75
CA ILE A 208 15.02 2.21 -1.98
C ILE A 208 16.03 3.23 -1.44
N LEU A 209 17.12 2.78 -0.83
CA LEU A 209 18.16 3.68 -0.31
C LEU A 209 18.81 4.49 -1.42
N THR A 210 19.15 3.86 -2.54
CA THR A 210 19.70 4.55 -3.72
C THR A 210 18.73 5.63 -4.23
N TRP A 211 17.42 5.32 -4.24
CA TRP A 211 16.42 6.31 -4.64
C TRP A 211 16.33 7.45 -3.64
N ILE A 212 16.37 7.19 -2.33
CA ILE A 212 16.38 8.21 -1.27
C ILE A 212 17.61 9.10 -1.43
N ASP A 213 18.80 8.52 -1.56
CA ASP A 213 20.07 9.25 -1.68
C ASP A 213 20.08 10.20 -2.89
N GLY A 214 19.48 9.76 -4.01
CA GLY A 214 19.32 10.59 -5.20
C GLY A 214 18.33 11.76 -5.05
N HIS A 215 17.58 11.81 -3.95
CA HIS A 215 16.60 12.86 -3.66
C HIS A 215 16.91 13.64 -2.37
N LEU A 216 18.07 13.40 -1.78
CA LEU A 216 18.57 14.26 -0.71
C LEU A 216 18.97 15.63 -1.31
N PRO A 217 18.67 16.75 -0.61
CA PRO A 217 19.17 18.04 -1.04
C PRO A 217 20.71 18.03 -1.06
N GLU A 218 21.29 18.68 -2.06
CA GLU A 218 22.73 18.93 -2.07
C GLU A 218 23.12 19.73 -0.80
N LEU A 219 24.09 19.24 -0.06
CA LEU A 219 24.62 19.87 1.15
C LEU A 219 25.42 21.12 0.83
#